data_bfd7d711f5de11e41d52f5dd43f126ee
#
_entry.id   bfd7d711f5de11e41d52f5dd43f126ee
#
_cell.length_a   1.000
_cell.length_b   1.000
_cell.length_c   1.000
_cell.angle_alpha   90.00
_cell.angle_beta   90.00
_cell.angle_gamma   90.00
#
_symmetry.space_group_name_H-M   'P 1'
#
loop_
_entity.id
_entity.type
_entity.pdbx_description
1 polymer ?
#
loop_
_entity_poly.entity_id
_entity_poly.type
_entity_poly.pdbx_seq_one_letter_code
_entity_poly.pdbx_strand_id
1 'polypeptide(L)'
;MPDLRAYVTQQFDDFARRVNIREFFNNQGNNSDTIDPLRPTTKKSTWMPPKISKTLTNYLDTVKQRLYEEVDKVEEKDRKHFLTRQYSPPWLIKTLKELKENTDIIITEADKNMGVAVVKTNEYIQLGLKQLLDTNCYEYCQQPPNFNMLWSILKTLLRTRGYLFDPSKKNGVYSKLAIYLLQLEKRADNSDDPNSQNRNPNPNPNPPSVKLGTFYMLMKVHKQPLAGRPIVSSINTVTYFASKYIDMMLQPIYKRLPSFLNSSQDLIIELEDTQFIRNNDCYILCADVDSLYPSIPINKGLEMMKKSLVKRNDELVEGKLKEKDIDLLCALMKFVLENNYFTFGNLIFKQKQGTAMGTPAAVVFACLFLDAHESKILEELKPRKPLMYKRYIDDIFGIFETKEDAEIFLKKFSSDKDLPTIKCSSFTIDDKEGIFLDLKIFKGERFRASHRLDVKVYQKPQNKYLYLPPNSFHPKAIFPAYIKAEINRYRLICSNDNDFKEVREEFRNRLIARGYTQEMLEPLFLSHKTRKKRANGKNRQFYRNQCKFQLVMNSEFEFF
;
A
#
# COMPACT_ATOMS: atom_id res chain seq x y z
N MET A 1 36.29 10.00 -16.26
CA MET A 1 35.54 8.95 -15.56
C MET A 1 35.04 9.55 -14.26
N PRO A 2 33.81 9.29 -13.82
CA PRO A 2 33.37 9.76 -12.51
C PRO A 2 34.23 9.10 -11.43
N ASP A 3 34.73 9.94 -10.52
CA ASP A 3 35.54 9.51 -9.40
C ASP A 3 34.66 8.79 -8.37
N LEU A 4 35.02 7.56 -7.97
CA LEU A 4 34.30 6.78 -6.96
C LEU A 4 34.16 7.58 -5.65
N ARG A 5 35.19 8.34 -5.28
CA ARG A 5 35.17 9.19 -4.10
C ARG A 5 34.17 10.33 -4.24
N ALA A 6 34.05 10.96 -5.42
CA ALA A 6 33.04 11.97 -5.69
C ALA A 6 31.62 11.40 -5.63
N TYR A 7 31.40 10.19 -6.16
CA TYR A 7 30.12 9.51 -6.06
C TYR A 7 29.73 9.20 -4.60
N VAL A 8 30.63 8.61 -3.83
CA VAL A 8 30.40 8.32 -2.40
C VAL A 8 30.15 9.59 -1.60
N THR A 9 30.88 10.67 -1.90
CA THR A 9 30.66 11.99 -1.29
C THR A 9 29.24 12.48 -1.51
N GLN A 10 28.77 12.44 -2.75
CA GLN A 10 27.41 12.88 -3.09
C GLN A 10 26.35 12.07 -2.35
N GLN A 11 26.49 10.75 -2.32
CA GLN A 11 25.55 9.87 -1.61
C GLN A 11 25.57 10.11 -0.09
N PHE A 12 26.75 10.31 0.47
CA PHE A 12 26.92 10.62 1.88
C PHE A 12 26.33 11.98 2.25
N ASP A 13 26.57 13.02 1.46
CA ASP A 13 26.06 14.37 1.74
C ASP A 13 24.51 14.39 1.68
N ASP A 14 23.89 13.65 0.76
CA ASP A 14 22.43 13.43 0.71
C ASP A 14 21.93 12.69 1.97
N PHE A 15 22.68 11.72 2.46
CA PHE A 15 22.36 10.99 3.70
C PHE A 15 22.50 11.89 4.92
N ALA A 16 23.64 12.57 5.08
CA ALA A 16 23.93 13.46 6.19
C ALA A 16 22.89 14.59 6.29
N ARG A 17 22.49 15.15 5.16
CA ARG A 17 21.41 16.14 5.10
C ARG A 17 20.10 15.61 5.65
N ARG A 18 19.69 14.38 5.28
CA ARG A 18 18.45 13.76 5.80
C ARG A 18 18.51 13.51 7.30
N VAL A 19 19.66 13.11 7.81
CA VAL A 19 19.88 12.88 9.25
C VAL A 19 19.78 14.20 10.03
N ASN A 20 20.42 15.25 9.54
CA ASN A 20 20.39 16.59 10.14
C ASN A 20 18.98 17.19 10.17
N ILE A 21 18.21 17.03 9.11
CA ILE A 21 16.80 17.44 9.06
C ILE A 21 15.98 16.70 10.11
N ARG A 22 16.20 15.40 10.26
CA ARG A 22 15.46 14.57 11.22
C ARG A 22 15.79 14.94 12.66
N GLU A 23 17.07 15.18 12.98
CA GLU A 23 17.48 15.66 14.30
C GLU A 23 16.84 17.01 14.64
N PHE A 24 16.88 17.95 13.70
CA PHE A 24 16.31 19.29 13.88
C PHE A 24 14.83 19.24 14.25
N PHE A 25 14.03 18.45 13.57
CA PHE A 25 12.60 18.32 13.87
C PHE A 25 12.33 17.51 15.14
N ASN A 26 13.15 16.52 15.47
CA ASN A 26 13.01 15.78 16.72
C ASN A 26 13.32 16.66 17.95
N ASN A 27 14.30 17.54 17.87
CA ASN A 27 14.73 18.41 18.98
C ASN A 27 13.78 19.60 19.22
N GLN A 28 12.87 19.92 18.29
CA GLN A 28 11.88 20.98 18.48
C GLN A 28 10.66 20.57 19.30
N GLY A 29 10.65 19.36 19.88
CA GLY A 29 9.55 18.89 20.75
C GLY A 29 8.22 18.70 20.01
N ASN A 30 8.19 18.85 18.71
CA ASN A 30 7.05 18.55 17.88
C ASN A 30 6.96 17.03 17.72
N ASN A 31 6.28 16.37 18.64
CA ASN A 31 5.68 15.04 18.47
C ASN A 31 4.61 15.06 17.35
N SER A 32 4.83 15.85 16.30
CA SER A 32 4.00 15.82 15.11
C SER A 32 4.54 14.75 14.18
N ASP A 33 4.12 13.51 14.40
CA ASP A 33 3.95 12.52 13.32
C ASP A 33 2.95 13.03 12.25
N THR A 34 2.53 14.26 12.34
CA THR A 34 1.80 15.01 11.33
C THR A 34 2.82 15.57 10.34
N ILE A 35 3.20 14.75 9.37
CA ILE A 35 3.65 15.25 8.07
C ILE A 35 2.61 16.29 7.68
N ASP A 36 3.01 17.56 7.52
CA ASP A 36 2.11 18.60 6.99
C ASP A 36 1.56 18.07 5.65
N PRO A 37 0.28 17.65 5.58
CA PRO A 37 -0.28 17.01 4.41
C PRO A 37 -0.26 17.91 3.18
N LEU A 38 -0.11 19.21 3.40
CA LEU A 38 -0.09 20.22 2.36
C LEU A 38 1.34 20.62 1.96
N ARG A 39 2.36 19.94 2.50
CA ARG A 39 3.74 20.20 2.09
C ARG A 39 3.92 19.77 0.64
N PRO A 40 4.31 20.70 -0.26
CA PRO A 40 4.57 20.34 -1.65
C PRO A 40 5.64 19.24 -1.73
N THR A 41 5.34 18.12 -2.36
CA THR A 41 6.31 17.03 -2.63
C THR A 41 7.28 17.42 -3.75
N THR A 42 7.55 18.73 -3.93
CA THR A 42 8.31 19.25 -5.04
C THR A 42 9.77 19.42 -4.66
N LYS A 43 10.63 18.90 -5.54
CA LYS A 43 12.10 19.08 -5.66
C LYS A 43 12.86 18.67 -4.39
N LYS A 44 13.97 17.98 -4.56
CA LYS A 44 15.00 17.82 -3.51
C LYS A 44 15.27 19.22 -2.95
N SER A 45 14.65 19.55 -1.81
CA SER A 45 14.84 20.83 -1.16
C SER A 45 16.32 20.95 -0.80
N THR A 46 16.94 22.03 -1.15
CA THR A 46 18.32 22.36 -0.74
C THR A 46 18.36 22.94 0.68
N TRP A 47 17.20 23.07 1.34
CA TRP A 47 17.11 23.59 2.69
C TRP A 47 17.91 22.76 3.68
N MET A 48 18.68 23.42 4.52
CA MET A 48 19.45 22.86 5.64
C MET A 48 18.97 23.45 6.96
N PRO A 49 18.96 22.68 8.04
CA PRO A 49 18.64 23.22 9.36
C PRO A 49 19.59 24.34 9.78
N PRO A 50 19.09 25.45 10.36
CA PRO A 50 19.92 26.57 10.77
C PRO A 50 20.84 26.26 11.96
N LYS A 51 20.49 25.26 12.75
CA LYS A 51 21.31 24.74 13.87
C LYS A 51 21.41 23.23 13.74
N ILE A 52 22.62 22.73 13.67
CA ILE A 52 22.97 21.31 13.64
C ILE A 52 23.71 20.98 14.93
N SER A 53 23.41 19.86 15.56
CA SER A 53 24.09 19.38 16.76
C SER A 53 25.59 19.15 16.44
N LYS A 54 26.45 19.72 17.25
CA LYS A 54 27.90 19.54 17.12
C LYS A 54 28.32 18.07 17.28
N THR A 55 27.61 17.35 18.14
CA THR A 55 27.82 15.91 18.37
C THR A 55 27.48 15.11 17.11
N LEU A 56 26.34 15.40 16.47
CA LEU A 56 25.93 14.73 15.25
C LEU A 56 26.86 15.06 14.08
N THR A 57 27.29 16.32 13.96
CA THR A 57 28.25 16.74 12.93
C THR A 57 29.55 15.95 13.06
N ASN A 58 30.15 15.91 14.26
CA ASN A 58 31.37 15.14 14.52
C ASN A 58 31.20 13.64 14.19
N TYR A 59 30.05 13.09 14.52
CA TYR A 59 29.74 11.69 14.19
C TYR A 59 29.66 11.46 12.67
N LEU A 60 28.95 12.32 11.96
CA LEU A 60 28.84 12.25 10.50
C LEU A 60 30.21 12.42 9.82
N ASP A 61 31.03 13.33 10.29
CA ASP A 61 32.40 13.51 9.78
C ASP A 61 33.26 12.26 10.00
N THR A 62 33.12 11.64 11.17
CA THR A 62 33.79 10.35 11.46
C THR A 62 33.34 9.25 10.51
N VAL A 63 32.03 9.16 10.22
CA VAL A 63 31.49 8.18 9.27
C VAL A 63 31.99 8.46 7.86
N LYS A 64 32.03 9.74 7.45
CA LYS A 64 32.55 10.16 6.14
C LYS A 64 34.01 9.77 5.96
N GLN A 65 34.82 10.00 6.99
CA GLN A 65 36.23 9.63 6.98
C GLN A 65 36.42 8.11 6.82
N ARG A 66 35.69 7.32 7.59
CA ARG A 66 35.72 5.84 7.46
C ARG A 66 35.30 5.36 6.07
N LEU A 67 34.28 6.00 5.47
CA LEU A 67 33.87 5.68 4.11
C LEU A 67 35.00 5.96 3.11
N TYR A 68 35.74 7.04 3.29
CA TYR A 68 36.89 7.35 2.43
C TYR A 68 38.03 6.34 2.60
N GLU A 69 38.33 5.94 3.84
CA GLU A 69 39.31 4.88 4.10
C GLU A 69 38.94 3.55 3.43
N GLU A 70 37.63 3.19 3.39
CA GLU A 70 37.17 2.01 2.68
C GLU A 70 37.24 2.19 1.15
N VAL A 71 36.93 3.38 0.63
CA VAL A 71 37.07 3.68 -0.80
C VAL A 71 38.52 3.56 -1.25
N ASP A 72 39.48 4.02 -0.41
CA ASP A 72 40.90 3.97 -0.73
C ASP A 72 41.49 2.53 -0.72
N LYS A 73 40.85 1.60 0.00
CA LYS A 73 41.19 0.17 -0.02
C LYS A 73 40.68 -0.59 -1.25
N VAL A 74 39.78 0.00 -2.03
CA VAL A 74 39.21 -0.65 -3.22
C VAL A 74 40.25 -0.73 -4.31
N GLU A 75 40.59 -1.91 -4.79
CA GLU A 75 41.53 -2.12 -5.87
C GLU A 75 41.08 -1.47 -7.18
N GLU A 76 42.02 -1.05 -8.03
CA GLU A 76 41.73 -0.36 -9.29
C GLU A 76 40.78 -1.14 -10.21
N LYS A 77 40.92 -2.48 -10.25
CA LYS A 77 40.01 -3.34 -11.01
C LYS A 77 38.56 -3.30 -10.49
N ASP A 78 38.41 -3.23 -9.17
CA ASP A 78 37.08 -3.19 -8.53
C ASP A 78 36.48 -1.79 -8.62
N ARG A 79 37.30 -0.73 -8.57
CA ARG A 79 36.87 0.65 -8.89
C ARG A 79 36.32 0.76 -10.30
N LYS A 80 37.01 0.17 -11.30
CA LYS A 80 36.51 0.10 -12.67
C LYS A 80 35.23 -0.71 -12.76
N HIS A 81 35.17 -1.84 -12.08
CA HIS A 81 33.98 -2.70 -12.06
C HIS A 81 32.80 -2.01 -11.37
N PHE A 82 33.02 -1.29 -10.28
CA PHE A 82 31.98 -0.52 -9.59
C PHE A 82 31.45 0.66 -10.45
N LEU A 83 32.33 1.39 -11.11
CA LEU A 83 31.97 2.49 -11.99
C LEU A 83 31.38 2.03 -13.32
N THR A 84 31.76 0.83 -13.79
CA THR A 84 31.20 0.20 -15.00
C THR A 84 29.89 -0.56 -14.72
N ARG A 85 29.43 -0.65 -13.48
CA ARG A 85 28.09 -1.20 -13.15
C ARG A 85 26.94 -0.46 -13.82
N GLN A 86 27.14 0.75 -14.28
CA GLN A 86 26.19 1.40 -15.19
C GLN A 86 26.20 0.80 -16.60
N TYR A 87 27.16 -0.07 -16.91
CA TYR A 87 27.25 -0.76 -18.19
C TYR A 87 26.80 -2.22 -18.03
N SER A 88 25.52 -2.44 -18.26
CA SER A 88 25.04 -3.79 -18.54
C SER A 88 25.87 -4.40 -19.68
N PRO A 89 26.23 -5.69 -19.62
CA PRO A 89 26.99 -6.33 -20.70
C PRO A 89 26.32 -6.08 -22.05
N PRO A 90 27.09 -5.87 -23.14
CA PRO A 90 26.51 -5.55 -24.46
C PRO A 90 25.46 -6.55 -24.93
N TRP A 91 25.66 -7.84 -24.64
CA TRP A 91 24.68 -8.89 -24.94
C TRP A 91 23.36 -8.67 -24.19
N LEU A 92 23.40 -8.25 -22.91
CA LEU A 92 22.19 -7.99 -22.11
C LEU A 92 21.42 -6.79 -22.66
N ILE A 93 22.15 -5.70 -23.02
CA ILE A 93 21.54 -4.51 -23.65
C ILE A 93 20.87 -4.91 -24.96
N LYS A 94 21.55 -5.72 -25.79
CA LYS A 94 21.00 -6.23 -27.04
C LYS A 94 19.74 -7.05 -26.82
N THR A 95 19.79 -8.02 -25.90
CA THR A 95 18.63 -8.86 -25.56
C THR A 95 17.46 -8.05 -25.02
N LEU A 96 17.72 -7.07 -24.11
CA LEU A 96 16.66 -6.19 -23.60
C LEU A 96 16.05 -5.32 -24.71
N LYS A 97 16.85 -4.87 -25.67
CA LYS A 97 16.35 -4.14 -26.83
C LYS A 97 15.48 -5.03 -27.72
N GLU A 98 15.94 -6.25 -28.04
CA GLU A 98 15.18 -7.24 -28.79
C GLU A 98 13.85 -7.58 -28.10
N LEU A 99 13.86 -7.79 -26.78
CA LEU A 99 12.63 -8.03 -26.00
C LEU A 99 11.68 -6.81 -26.01
N LYS A 100 12.23 -5.59 -25.94
CA LYS A 100 11.43 -4.35 -26.00
C LYS A 100 10.81 -4.11 -27.37
N GLU A 101 11.50 -4.52 -28.43
CA GLU A 101 11.05 -4.38 -29.82
C GLU A 101 10.12 -5.53 -30.25
N ASN A 102 10.05 -6.60 -29.46
CA ASN A 102 9.16 -7.72 -29.74
C ASN A 102 7.70 -7.36 -29.45
N THR A 103 6.91 -7.20 -30.49
CA THR A 103 5.50 -6.84 -30.43
C THR A 103 4.56 -8.02 -30.17
N ASP A 104 5.05 -9.26 -30.27
CA ASP A 104 4.22 -10.46 -30.14
C ASP A 104 3.95 -10.86 -28.70
N ILE A 105 4.77 -10.35 -27.78
CA ILE A 105 4.68 -10.67 -26.35
C ILE A 105 4.61 -9.42 -25.49
N ILE A 106 3.90 -9.54 -24.38
CA ILE A 106 3.88 -8.58 -23.27
C ILE A 106 4.50 -9.24 -22.04
N ILE A 107 5.46 -8.54 -21.45
CA ILE A 107 6.11 -8.93 -20.19
C ILE A 107 5.47 -8.08 -19.09
N THR A 108 4.83 -8.72 -18.13
CA THR A 108 4.14 -8.06 -17.01
C THR A 108 4.32 -8.84 -15.72
N GLU A 109 3.91 -8.28 -14.61
CA GLU A 109 3.92 -8.99 -13.32
C GLU A 109 2.77 -9.98 -13.24
N ALA A 110 3.05 -11.15 -12.65
CA ALA A 110 2.01 -12.09 -12.27
C ALA A 110 1.43 -11.70 -10.90
N ASP A 111 0.10 -11.83 -10.78
CA ASP A 111 -0.60 -11.64 -9.49
C ASP A 111 -0.05 -12.60 -8.42
N LYS A 112 -0.06 -12.20 -7.15
CA LYS A 112 0.31 -13.02 -5.98
C LYS A 112 1.79 -13.49 -5.92
N ASN A 113 2.74 -12.62 -6.26
CA ASN A 113 4.19 -12.91 -6.16
C ASN A 113 4.64 -14.16 -6.95
N MET A 114 3.98 -14.45 -8.05
CA MET A 114 4.36 -15.57 -8.92
C MET A 114 5.50 -15.22 -9.90
N GLY A 115 6.08 -14.03 -9.78
CA GLY A 115 7.17 -13.53 -10.63
C GLY A 115 6.66 -12.84 -11.88
N VAL A 116 7.44 -12.93 -12.95
CA VAL A 116 7.14 -12.31 -14.25
C VAL A 116 6.28 -13.25 -15.09
N ALA A 117 5.25 -12.70 -15.73
CA ALA A 117 4.42 -13.39 -16.71
C ALA A 117 4.77 -12.89 -18.13
N VAL A 118 4.92 -13.81 -19.06
CA VAL A 118 5.06 -13.53 -20.50
C VAL A 118 3.78 -14.01 -21.18
N VAL A 119 3.06 -13.11 -21.82
CA VAL A 119 1.76 -13.38 -22.44
C VAL A 119 1.78 -12.92 -23.89
N LYS A 120 1.10 -13.62 -24.77
CA LYS A 120 0.93 -13.17 -26.16
C LYS A 120 0.16 -11.84 -26.19
N THR A 121 0.65 -10.88 -26.95
CA THR A 121 0.06 -9.54 -27.05
C THR A 121 -1.43 -9.57 -27.36
N ASN A 122 -1.82 -10.39 -28.35
CA ASN A 122 -3.24 -10.52 -28.72
C ASN A 122 -4.10 -11.05 -27.56
N GLU A 123 -3.61 -12.04 -26.80
CA GLU A 123 -4.33 -12.59 -25.66
C GLU A 123 -4.48 -11.54 -24.55
N TYR A 124 -3.41 -10.81 -24.25
CA TYR A 124 -3.45 -9.72 -23.27
C TYR A 124 -4.44 -8.63 -23.68
N ILE A 125 -4.43 -8.21 -24.96
CA ILE A 125 -5.36 -7.21 -25.46
C ILE A 125 -6.82 -7.71 -25.35
N GLN A 126 -7.10 -8.94 -25.77
CA GLN A 126 -8.44 -9.53 -25.66
C GLN A 126 -8.93 -9.59 -24.22
N LEU A 127 -8.09 -9.99 -23.27
CA LEU A 127 -8.43 -10.01 -21.85
C LEU A 127 -8.72 -8.60 -21.31
N GLY A 128 -7.94 -7.60 -21.70
CA GLY A 128 -8.17 -6.21 -21.34
C GLY A 128 -9.48 -5.67 -21.91
N LEU A 129 -9.69 -5.84 -23.21
CA LEU A 129 -10.92 -5.40 -23.89
C LEU A 129 -12.16 -6.10 -23.33
N LYS A 130 -12.08 -7.40 -23.03
CA LYS A 130 -13.20 -8.12 -22.40
C LYS A 130 -13.67 -7.46 -21.09
N GLN A 131 -12.73 -6.89 -20.29
CA GLN A 131 -13.09 -6.17 -19.08
C GLN A 131 -13.60 -4.75 -19.40
N LEU A 132 -12.95 -4.04 -20.32
CA LEU A 132 -13.25 -2.64 -20.63
C LEU A 132 -14.52 -2.44 -21.48
N LEU A 133 -15.02 -3.48 -22.13
CA LEU A 133 -16.29 -3.49 -22.86
C LEU A 133 -17.50 -3.75 -21.95
N ASP A 134 -17.33 -3.95 -20.65
CA ASP A 134 -18.43 -3.90 -19.70
C ASP A 134 -18.93 -2.44 -19.59
N THR A 135 -19.98 -2.15 -20.34
CA THR A 135 -20.59 -0.82 -20.43
C THR A 135 -21.24 -0.33 -19.14
N ASN A 136 -21.45 -1.20 -18.15
CA ASN A 136 -21.89 -0.80 -16.82
C ASN A 136 -20.74 -0.13 -16.05
N CYS A 137 -19.54 -0.67 -16.20
CA CYS A 137 -18.35 -0.21 -15.47
C CYS A 137 -17.54 0.84 -16.22
N TYR A 138 -17.47 0.76 -17.55
CA TYR A 138 -16.60 1.59 -18.37
C TYR A 138 -17.31 2.19 -19.58
N GLU A 139 -16.79 3.31 -20.06
CA GLU A 139 -17.24 4.02 -21.26
C GLU A 139 -16.05 4.28 -22.18
N TYR A 140 -16.16 3.91 -23.44
CA TYR A 140 -15.19 4.28 -24.45
C TYR A 140 -15.33 5.75 -24.83
N CYS A 141 -14.21 6.47 -24.86
CA CYS A 141 -14.16 7.89 -25.20
C CYS A 141 -13.41 8.09 -26.52
N GLN A 142 -14.04 8.73 -27.51
CA GLN A 142 -13.40 9.05 -28.80
C GLN A 142 -12.30 10.10 -28.64
N GLN A 143 -12.45 11.01 -27.69
CA GLN A 143 -11.53 12.12 -27.41
C GLN A 143 -11.10 12.13 -25.94
N PRO A 144 -9.89 12.60 -25.64
CA PRO A 144 -9.50 12.84 -24.26
C PRO A 144 -10.37 13.90 -23.59
N PRO A 145 -10.52 13.86 -22.26
CA PRO A 145 -11.25 14.90 -21.55
C PRO A 145 -10.55 16.25 -21.73
N ASN A 146 -11.33 17.32 -21.74
CA ASN A 146 -10.77 18.66 -21.70
C ASN A 146 -10.16 18.93 -20.32
N PHE A 147 -8.83 18.91 -20.21
CA PHE A 147 -8.13 19.13 -18.94
C PHE A 147 -8.41 20.50 -18.34
N ASN A 148 -8.57 21.55 -19.16
CA ASN A 148 -8.90 22.88 -18.66
C ASN A 148 -10.29 22.90 -18.01
N MET A 149 -11.25 22.15 -18.55
CA MET A 149 -12.55 21.96 -17.93
C MET A 149 -12.43 21.24 -16.58
N LEU A 150 -11.64 20.18 -16.50
CA LEU A 150 -11.42 19.46 -15.24
C LEU A 150 -10.78 20.36 -14.17
N TRP A 151 -9.79 21.17 -14.55
CA TRP A 151 -9.19 22.17 -13.66
C TRP A 151 -10.20 23.24 -13.23
N SER A 152 -11.06 23.70 -14.15
CA SER A 152 -12.12 24.65 -13.82
C SER A 152 -13.10 24.08 -12.81
N ILE A 153 -13.51 22.81 -12.96
CA ILE A 153 -14.36 22.10 -11.99
C ILE A 153 -13.69 22.07 -10.62
N LEU A 154 -12.42 21.65 -10.54
CA LEU A 154 -11.67 21.57 -9.29
C LEU A 154 -11.51 22.96 -8.64
N LYS A 155 -11.18 23.98 -9.41
CA LYS A 155 -11.10 25.38 -8.94
C LYS A 155 -12.43 25.88 -8.41
N THR A 156 -13.53 25.60 -9.12
CA THR A 156 -14.88 25.99 -8.70
C THR A 156 -15.27 25.30 -7.39
N LEU A 157 -14.97 24.00 -7.27
CA LEU A 157 -15.21 23.23 -6.07
C LEU A 157 -14.46 23.81 -4.86
N LEU A 158 -13.21 24.23 -5.03
CA LEU A 158 -12.41 24.86 -3.97
C LEU A 158 -12.92 26.27 -3.64
N ARG A 159 -13.33 27.05 -4.65
CA ARG A 159 -13.86 28.41 -4.48
C ARG A 159 -15.18 28.41 -3.72
N THR A 160 -16.13 27.58 -4.10
CA THR A 160 -17.46 27.50 -3.47
C THR A 160 -17.40 27.06 -2.00
N ARG A 161 -16.30 26.41 -1.58
CA ARG A 161 -16.05 25.99 -0.20
C ARG A 161 -15.09 26.88 0.57
N GLY A 162 -14.70 28.03 0.02
CA GLY A 162 -13.86 29.02 0.70
C GLY A 162 -12.37 28.67 0.79
N TYR A 163 -11.89 27.68 0.01
CA TYR A 163 -10.46 27.33 -0.03
C TYR A 163 -9.68 28.04 -1.14
N LEU A 164 -10.37 28.65 -2.09
CA LEU A 164 -9.81 29.47 -3.16
C LEU A 164 -10.39 30.88 -3.07
N PHE A 165 -9.55 31.89 -2.84
CA PHE A 165 -9.96 33.27 -2.76
C PHE A 165 -10.17 33.87 -4.15
N ASP A 166 -11.08 34.88 -4.23
CA ASP A 166 -11.37 35.64 -5.44
C ASP A 166 -10.14 36.42 -5.88
N PRO A 167 -9.67 36.28 -7.14
CA PRO A 167 -8.51 37.03 -7.65
C PRO A 167 -8.72 38.54 -7.67
N SER A 168 -9.96 39.02 -7.61
CA SER A 168 -10.30 40.46 -7.59
C SER A 168 -9.97 41.14 -6.25
N LYS A 169 -9.66 40.40 -5.20
CA LYS A 169 -9.29 40.95 -3.90
C LYS A 169 -7.75 41.04 -3.82
N LYS A 170 -7.24 42.25 -3.63
CA LYS A 170 -5.82 42.68 -3.65
C LYS A 170 -4.81 41.84 -2.81
N ASN A 171 -5.23 40.85 -2.04
CA ASN A 171 -4.41 39.95 -1.24
C ASN A 171 -4.78 38.48 -1.42
N GLY A 172 -5.06 38.05 -2.64
CA GLY A 172 -5.45 36.68 -2.97
C GLY A 172 -4.34 35.66 -2.76
N VAL A 173 -4.03 35.30 -1.52
CA VAL A 173 -3.16 34.18 -1.20
C VAL A 173 -3.95 32.90 -1.37
N TYR A 174 -3.55 32.06 -2.33
CA TYR A 174 -4.06 30.69 -2.43
C TYR A 174 -3.84 29.97 -1.10
N SER A 175 -4.86 29.29 -0.59
CA SER A 175 -4.67 28.42 0.58
C SER A 175 -3.61 27.35 0.26
N LYS A 176 -2.85 26.90 1.25
CA LYS A 176 -1.89 25.80 1.08
C LYS A 176 -2.53 24.57 0.41
N LEU A 177 -3.80 24.30 0.73
CA LEU A 177 -4.59 23.24 0.13
C LEU A 177 -4.79 23.45 -1.37
N ALA A 178 -5.20 24.66 -1.79
CA ALA A 178 -5.38 24.95 -3.21
C ALA A 178 -4.06 24.82 -3.98
N ILE A 179 -2.96 25.32 -3.41
CA ILE A 179 -1.62 25.15 -3.99
C ILE A 179 -1.26 23.68 -4.17
N TYR A 180 -1.55 22.85 -3.17
CA TYR A 180 -1.30 21.42 -3.23
C TYR A 180 -2.13 20.72 -4.31
N LEU A 181 -3.44 20.97 -4.34
CA LEU A 181 -4.34 20.31 -5.28
C LEU A 181 -4.13 20.73 -6.74
N LEU A 182 -3.61 21.95 -6.97
CA LEU A 182 -3.35 22.49 -8.31
C LEU A 182 -1.88 22.34 -8.76
N GLN A 183 -1.09 21.52 -8.10
CA GLN A 183 0.35 21.39 -8.42
C GLN A 183 0.63 20.95 -9.86
N LEU A 184 -0.19 20.06 -10.42
CA LEU A 184 0.01 19.58 -11.79
C LEU A 184 -0.30 20.65 -12.84
N GLU A 185 -1.29 21.52 -12.58
CA GLU A 185 -1.60 22.64 -13.47
C GLU A 185 -0.39 23.57 -13.59
N LYS A 186 0.19 23.96 -12.46
CA LYS A 186 1.38 24.82 -12.45
C LYS A 186 2.60 24.17 -13.15
N ARG A 187 2.69 22.85 -13.19
CA ARG A 187 3.74 22.13 -13.90
C ARG A 187 3.49 22.11 -15.41
N ALA A 188 2.21 22.03 -15.83
CA ALA A 188 1.84 22.11 -17.23
C ALA A 188 2.12 23.50 -17.81
N ASP A 189 1.75 24.57 -17.10
CA ASP A 189 1.97 25.95 -17.55
C ASP A 189 3.45 26.30 -17.72
N ASN A 190 4.35 25.68 -16.93
CA ASN A 190 5.80 25.92 -17.04
C ASN A 190 6.49 25.09 -18.14
N SER A 191 5.80 24.14 -18.78
CA SER A 191 6.38 23.33 -19.85
C SER A 191 6.32 24.02 -21.22
N ASP A 192 5.43 24.98 -21.41
CA ASP A 192 5.15 25.59 -22.71
C ASP A 192 5.79 26.99 -22.90
N ASP A 193 6.53 27.52 -21.90
CA ASP A 193 7.23 28.81 -22.03
C ASP A 193 8.70 28.59 -22.43
N PRO A 194 9.06 28.84 -23.71
CA PRO A 194 10.44 28.73 -24.18
C PRO A 194 11.37 29.81 -23.61
N ASN A 195 10.83 30.86 -22.95
CA ASN A 195 11.57 32.01 -22.44
C ASN A 195 11.75 32.06 -20.92
N SER A 196 11.35 31.04 -20.15
CA SER A 196 11.55 31.08 -18.70
C SER A 196 13.03 30.99 -18.34
N GLN A 197 13.64 32.14 -18.04
CA GLN A 197 15.05 32.28 -17.63
C GLN A 197 15.39 31.68 -16.25
N ASN A 198 14.46 30.99 -15.59
CA ASN A 198 14.66 30.27 -14.33
C ASN A 198 14.97 28.78 -14.55
N ARG A 199 15.88 28.47 -15.48
CA ARG A 199 16.40 27.10 -15.64
C ARG A 199 17.42 26.82 -14.54
N ASN A 200 17.01 25.99 -13.59
CA ASN A 200 17.91 25.34 -12.65
C ASN A 200 18.93 24.49 -13.47
N PRO A 201 20.24 24.55 -13.21
CA PRO A 201 21.27 23.88 -14.04
C PRO A 201 21.25 22.34 -13.96
N ASN A 202 20.26 21.74 -13.33
CA ASN A 202 20.02 20.29 -13.37
C ASN A 202 18.52 20.01 -13.59
N PRO A 203 17.99 20.29 -14.79
CA PRO A 203 16.59 20.01 -15.09
C PRO A 203 16.44 18.50 -15.26
N ASN A 204 15.55 17.90 -14.47
CA ASN A 204 14.91 16.68 -14.92
C ASN A 204 14.31 17.01 -16.31
N PRO A 205 14.75 16.36 -17.42
CA PRO A 205 14.52 16.88 -18.77
C PRO A 205 13.05 16.98 -19.19
N ASN A 206 12.11 16.47 -18.40
CA ASN A 206 10.68 16.63 -18.61
C ASN A 206 9.97 16.73 -17.27
N PRO A 207 9.44 17.92 -16.90
CA PRO A 207 8.45 17.98 -15.83
C PRO A 207 7.29 17.03 -16.23
N PRO A 208 6.76 16.23 -15.29
CA PRO A 208 5.67 15.32 -15.63
C PRO A 208 4.46 16.13 -16.07
N SER A 209 4.17 16.11 -17.38
CA SER A 209 2.96 16.68 -17.94
C SER A 209 1.74 15.95 -17.39
N VAL A 210 0.61 16.64 -17.29
CA VAL A 210 -0.67 16.02 -16.99
C VAL A 210 -0.98 14.99 -18.06
N LYS A 211 -1.33 13.79 -17.63
CA LYS A 211 -1.67 12.69 -18.54
C LYS A 211 -2.93 11.95 -18.08
N LEU A 212 -3.48 11.16 -18.96
CA LEU A 212 -4.51 10.18 -18.60
C LEU A 212 -3.88 9.07 -17.74
N GLY A 213 -4.70 8.41 -16.93
CA GLY A 213 -4.31 7.18 -16.26
C GLY A 213 -3.86 6.12 -17.28
N THR A 214 -3.17 5.10 -16.82
CA THR A 214 -2.76 3.98 -17.67
C THR A 214 -3.34 2.70 -17.11
N PHE A 215 -4.13 2.00 -17.93
CA PHE A 215 -4.66 0.68 -17.60
C PHE A 215 -3.64 -0.39 -17.95
N TYR A 216 -3.43 -1.32 -17.05
CA TYR A 216 -2.67 -2.55 -17.28
C TYR A 216 -3.23 -3.68 -16.39
N MET A 217 -2.79 -4.90 -16.65
CA MET A 217 -3.25 -6.05 -15.88
C MET A 217 -2.10 -6.79 -15.23
N LEU A 218 -2.28 -7.16 -13.95
CA LEU A 218 -1.47 -8.19 -13.32
C LEU A 218 -2.07 -9.56 -13.64
N MET A 219 -1.25 -10.45 -14.22
CA MET A 219 -1.77 -11.70 -14.77
C MET A 219 -2.02 -12.75 -13.69
N LYS A 220 -3.27 -13.23 -13.61
CA LYS A 220 -3.68 -14.34 -12.72
C LYS A 220 -3.36 -15.68 -13.37
N VAL A 221 -2.06 -15.98 -13.53
CA VAL A 221 -1.56 -17.18 -14.22
C VAL A 221 -1.99 -18.51 -13.57
N HIS A 222 -2.51 -18.46 -12.36
CA HIS A 222 -3.04 -19.61 -11.64
C HIS A 222 -4.51 -19.91 -11.96
N LYS A 223 -5.20 -19.06 -12.74
CA LYS A 223 -6.60 -19.28 -13.12
C LYS A 223 -6.72 -19.87 -14.52
N GLN A 224 -7.69 -20.77 -14.67
CA GLN A 224 -8.13 -21.31 -15.94
C GLN A 224 -9.62 -20.98 -16.13
N PRO A 225 -10.03 -20.22 -17.14
CA PRO A 225 -9.17 -19.56 -18.15
C PRO A 225 -8.30 -18.45 -17.55
N LEU A 226 -7.22 -18.08 -18.26
CA LEU A 226 -6.32 -16.99 -17.89
C LEU A 226 -7.12 -15.71 -17.65
N ALA A 227 -6.78 -14.97 -16.61
CA ALA A 227 -7.46 -13.72 -16.22
C ALA A 227 -6.44 -12.64 -15.84
N GLY A 228 -6.86 -11.38 -15.85
CA GLY A 228 -6.06 -10.24 -15.40
C GLY A 228 -6.73 -9.48 -14.28
N ARG A 229 -5.96 -9.00 -13.31
CA ARG A 229 -6.40 -8.00 -12.32
C ARG A 229 -6.26 -6.63 -12.94
N PRO A 230 -7.34 -5.84 -13.12
CA PRO A 230 -7.26 -4.51 -13.71
C PRO A 230 -6.60 -3.53 -12.74
N ILE A 231 -5.59 -2.82 -13.21
CA ILE A 231 -4.95 -1.73 -12.47
C ILE A 231 -5.01 -0.48 -13.34
N VAL A 232 -5.38 0.66 -12.74
CA VAL A 232 -5.33 1.97 -13.39
C VAL A 232 -4.39 2.87 -12.60
N SER A 233 -3.21 3.12 -13.13
CA SER A 233 -2.29 4.09 -12.54
C SER A 233 -2.84 5.50 -12.69
N SER A 234 -3.06 6.18 -11.57
CA SER A 234 -3.52 7.58 -11.54
C SER A 234 -2.38 8.60 -11.44
N ILE A 235 -1.12 8.16 -11.49
CA ILE A 235 0.04 9.05 -11.35
C ILE A 235 0.04 10.10 -12.46
N ASN A 236 0.21 11.37 -12.08
CA ASN A 236 0.19 12.54 -12.97
C ASN A 236 -1.15 12.82 -13.65
N THR A 237 -2.26 12.24 -13.19
CA THR A 237 -3.60 12.64 -13.62
C THR A 237 -4.09 13.89 -12.87
N VAL A 238 -5.10 14.59 -13.41
CA VAL A 238 -5.73 15.76 -12.75
C VAL A 238 -6.26 15.39 -11.36
N THR A 239 -6.75 14.15 -11.19
CA THR A 239 -7.35 13.66 -9.94
C THR A 239 -6.33 13.19 -8.89
N TYR A 240 -5.04 13.05 -9.25
CA TYR A 240 -4.03 12.41 -8.40
C TYR A 240 -3.85 13.08 -7.03
N PHE A 241 -3.65 14.40 -7.02
CA PHE A 241 -3.42 15.12 -5.75
C PHE A 241 -4.67 15.21 -4.89
N ALA A 242 -5.86 15.34 -5.51
CA ALA A 242 -7.13 15.29 -4.79
C ALA A 242 -7.30 13.92 -4.11
N SER A 243 -7.05 12.83 -4.83
CA SER A 243 -7.14 11.48 -4.30
C SER A 243 -6.13 11.24 -3.16
N LYS A 244 -4.89 11.68 -3.32
CA LYS A 244 -3.86 11.57 -2.27
C LYS A 244 -4.20 12.39 -1.02
N TYR A 245 -4.79 13.57 -1.20
CA TYR A 245 -5.25 14.38 -0.08
C TYR A 245 -6.38 13.71 0.71
N ILE A 246 -7.38 13.16 -0.01
CA ILE A 246 -8.48 12.42 0.61
C ILE A 246 -7.94 11.25 1.44
N ASP A 247 -7.09 10.42 0.86
CA ASP A 247 -6.50 9.27 1.56
C ASP A 247 -5.83 9.70 2.87
N MET A 248 -4.98 10.72 2.79
CA MET A 248 -4.23 11.21 3.94
C MET A 248 -5.14 11.77 5.04
N MET A 249 -6.15 12.56 4.69
CA MET A 249 -7.09 13.15 5.65
C MET A 249 -7.98 12.11 6.31
N LEU A 250 -8.33 11.03 5.61
CA LEU A 250 -9.22 9.99 6.11
C LEU A 250 -8.50 8.83 6.81
N GLN A 251 -7.17 8.67 6.64
CA GLN A 251 -6.38 7.64 7.30
C GLN A 251 -6.58 7.57 8.83
N PRO A 252 -6.63 8.69 9.59
CA PRO A 252 -6.86 8.64 11.03
C PRO A 252 -8.23 8.06 11.42
N ILE A 253 -9.26 8.32 10.62
CA ILE A 253 -10.64 7.83 10.84
C ILE A 253 -10.72 6.37 10.40
N TYR A 254 -10.26 6.06 9.20
CA TYR A 254 -10.25 4.72 8.64
C TYR A 254 -9.57 3.70 9.56
N LYS A 255 -8.40 4.04 10.13
CA LYS A 255 -7.65 3.15 11.04
C LYS A 255 -8.31 2.93 12.39
N ARG A 256 -9.39 3.63 12.71
CA ARG A 256 -10.18 3.48 13.94
C ARG A 256 -11.52 2.78 13.71
N LEU A 257 -11.83 2.34 12.49
CA LEU A 257 -13.04 1.57 12.24
C LEU A 257 -13.05 0.30 13.12
N PRO A 258 -14.19 -0.11 13.68
CA PRO A 258 -14.28 -1.28 14.57
C PRO A 258 -13.83 -2.58 13.91
N SER A 259 -14.08 -2.73 12.62
CA SER A 259 -13.67 -3.89 11.82
C SER A 259 -12.23 -3.82 11.32
N PHE A 260 -11.54 -2.66 11.44
CA PHE A 260 -10.24 -2.42 10.83
C PHE A 260 -9.14 -3.35 11.33
N LEU A 261 -8.40 -3.91 10.40
CA LEU A 261 -7.11 -4.57 10.62
C LEU A 261 -6.05 -3.87 9.76
N ASN A 262 -4.92 -3.53 10.37
CA ASN A 262 -3.78 -3.04 9.60
C ASN A 262 -2.93 -4.19 9.01
N SER A 263 -2.98 -5.34 9.68
CA SER A 263 -2.24 -6.56 9.30
C SER A 263 -2.81 -7.78 10.03
N SER A 264 -2.41 -8.97 9.61
CA SER A 264 -2.70 -10.22 10.33
C SER A 264 -2.22 -10.20 11.80
N GLN A 265 -1.18 -9.41 12.10
CA GLN A 265 -0.67 -9.24 13.47
C GLN A 265 -1.71 -8.63 14.41
N ASP A 266 -2.53 -7.67 13.94
CA ASP A 266 -3.58 -7.07 14.76
C ASP A 266 -4.64 -8.11 15.12
N LEU A 267 -5.00 -8.97 14.19
CA LEU A 267 -5.92 -10.07 14.45
C LEU A 267 -5.35 -11.07 15.48
N ILE A 268 -4.07 -11.41 15.38
CA ILE A 268 -3.41 -12.29 16.37
C ILE A 268 -3.49 -11.70 17.77
N ILE A 269 -3.26 -10.40 17.92
CA ILE A 269 -3.34 -9.72 19.23
C ILE A 269 -4.76 -9.83 19.80
N GLU A 270 -5.78 -9.60 18.99
CA GLU A 270 -7.16 -9.67 19.44
C GLU A 270 -7.58 -11.11 19.77
N LEU A 271 -7.15 -12.10 19.00
CA LEU A 271 -7.38 -13.52 19.30
C LEU A 271 -6.68 -13.97 20.59
N GLU A 272 -5.50 -13.42 20.91
CA GLU A 272 -4.80 -13.69 22.17
C GLU A 272 -5.53 -13.09 23.40
N ASP A 273 -6.15 -11.92 23.24
CA ASP A 273 -6.86 -11.23 24.30
C ASP A 273 -8.30 -11.78 24.50
N THR A 274 -8.82 -12.56 23.54
CA THR A 274 -10.22 -13.04 23.57
C THR A 274 -10.28 -14.49 24.04
N GLN A 275 -11.20 -14.76 24.97
CA GLN A 275 -11.60 -16.11 25.36
C GLN A 275 -13.05 -16.36 24.89
N PHE A 276 -13.26 -17.43 24.16
CA PHE A 276 -14.57 -17.79 23.60
C PHE A 276 -15.32 -18.71 24.59
N ILE A 277 -15.72 -18.18 25.74
CA ILE A 277 -16.15 -18.94 26.94
C ILE A 277 -17.57 -19.50 26.83
N ARG A 278 -18.45 -18.94 25.99
CA ARG A 278 -19.90 -19.18 26.14
C ARG A 278 -20.41 -20.51 25.62
N ASN A 279 -19.77 -21.11 24.63
CA ASN A 279 -20.11 -22.46 24.19
C ASN A 279 -18.86 -23.12 23.61
N ASN A 280 -18.70 -24.42 23.77
CA ASN A 280 -17.63 -25.21 23.14
C ASN A 280 -17.66 -25.13 21.61
N ASP A 281 -18.71 -24.57 21.02
CA ASP A 281 -18.95 -24.46 19.61
C ASP A 281 -18.98 -22.99 19.17
N CYS A 282 -17.90 -22.53 18.57
CA CYS A 282 -17.90 -21.30 17.80
C CYS A 282 -17.52 -21.65 16.34
N TYR A 283 -18.06 -20.89 15.40
CA TYR A 283 -17.84 -21.06 13.97
C TYR A 283 -16.98 -19.93 13.44
N ILE A 284 -15.97 -20.28 12.68
CA ILE A 284 -15.05 -19.33 12.05
C ILE A 284 -15.54 -19.07 10.63
N LEU A 285 -15.90 -17.83 10.35
CA LEU A 285 -16.24 -17.33 9.03
C LEU A 285 -15.02 -16.64 8.42
N CYS A 286 -14.63 -17.05 7.21
CA CYS A 286 -13.72 -16.31 6.35
C CYS A 286 -14.41 -16.10 5.00
N ALA A 287 -14.50 -14.84 4.54
CA ALA A 287 -15.18 -14.50 3.29
C ALA A 287 -14.43 -13.38 2.56
N ASP A 288 -14.59 -13.30 1.24
CA ASP A 288 -14.02 -12.28 0.36
C ASP A 288 -15.15 -11.51 -0.33
N VAL A 289 -15.08 -10.19 -0.37
CA VAL A 289 -16.05 -9.36 -1.09
C VAL A 289 -15.71 -9.36 -2.58
N ASP A 290 -16.64 -9.88 -3.38
CA ASP A 290 -16.45 -10.06 -4.83
C ASP A 290 -16.14 -8.74 -5.54
N SER A 291 -14.93 -8.64 -6.12
CA SER A 291 -14.53 -7.50 -6.95
C SER A 291 -14.92 -6.14 -6.35
N LEU A 292 -14.67 -5.92 -5.05
CA LEU A 292 -15.16 -4.79 -4.27
C LEU A 292 -15.04 -3.44 -5.01
N TYR A 293 -13.83 -3.08 -5.48
CA TYR A 293 -13.57 -1.75 -6.04
C TYR A 293 -14.45 -1.37 -7.24
N PRO A 294 -14.60 -2.19 -8.29
CA PRO A 294 -15.50 -1.87 -9.40
C PRO A 294 -16.99 -2.01 -9.05
N SER A 295 -17.33 -2.73 -7.97
CA SER A 295 -18.73 -3.05 -7.63
C SER A 295 -19.45 -1.94 -6.86
N ILE A 296 -18.76 -0.95 -6.29
CA ILE A 296 -19.37 0.12 -5.51
C ILE A 296 -20.10 1.11 -6.42
N PRO A 297 -21.43 1.29 -6.32
CA PRO A 297 -22.13 2.33 -7.07
C PRO A 297 -21.70 3.73 -6.59
N ILE A 298 -21.26 4.62 -7.50
CA ILE A 298 -20.62 5.90 -7.11
C ILE A 298 -21.50 6.73 -6.17
N ASN A 299 -22.75 7.00 -6.55
CA ASN A 299 -23.62 7.86 -5.75
C ASN A 299 -23.96 7.26 -4.39
N LYS A 300 -24.32 5.98 -4.36
CA LYS A 300 -24.61 5.26 -3.10
C LYS A 300 -23.35 5.10 -2.26
N GLY A 301 -22.21 4.83 -2.89
CA GLY A 301 -20.91 4.76 -2.22
C GLY A 301 -20.54 6.07 -1.53
N LEU A 302 -20.74 7.21 -2.18
CA LEU A 302 -20.50 8.54 -1.59
C LEU A 302 -21.45 8.85 -0.42
N GLU A 303 -22.73 8.49 -0.54
CA GLU A 303 -23.71 8.61 0.56
C GLU A 303 -23.27 7.81 1.78
N MET A 304 -22.95 6.55 1.56
CA MET A 304 -22.54 5.64 2.63
C MET A 304 -21.18 6.04 3.23
N MET A 305 -20.20 6.44 2.40
CA MET A 305 -18.94 7.00 2.88
C MET A 305 -19.18 8.21 3.78
N LYS A 306 -20.04 9.17 3.37
CA LYS A 306 -20.36 10.35 4.19
C LYS A 306 -21.02 9.94 5.51
N LYS A 307 -21.96 9.01 5.49
CA LYS A 307 -22.65 8.49 6.69
C LYS A 307 -21.67 7.87 7.68
N SER A 308 -20.78 6.99 7.20
CA SER A 308 -19.72 6.41 8.02
C SER A 308 -18.77 7.48 8.55
N LEU A 309 -18.31 8.38 7.68
CA LEU A 309 -17.36 9.44 8.02
C LEU A 309 -17.91 10.35 9.13
N VAL A 310 -19.15 10.82 9.05
CA VAL A 310 -19.79 11.65 10.09
C VAL A 310 -19.86 10.86 11.41
N LYS A 311 -20.42 9.64 11.38
CA LYS A 311 -20.54 8.79 12.56
C LYS A 311 -19.19 8.58 13.25
N ARG A 312 -18.16 8.20 12.49
CA ARG A 312 -16.82 7.89 13.05
C ARG A 312 -16.06 9.15 13.47
N ASN A 313 -16.28 10.27 12.79
CA ASN A 313 -15.73 11.56 13.20
C ASN A 313 -16.30 12.03 14.55
N ASP A 314 -17.60 11.81 14.80
CA ASP A 314 -18.25 12.16 16.06
C ASP A 314 -17.75 11.32 17.24
N GLU A 315 -17.35 10.07 17.00
CA GLU A 315 -16.74 9.18 17.98
C GLU A 315 -15.30 9.59 18.38
N LEU A 316 -14.65 10.51 17.65
CA LEU A 316 -13.30 10.97 17.97
C LEU A 316 -13.31 11.94 19.16
N VAL A 317 -12.35 11.79 20.06
CA VAL A 317 -12.11 12.75 21.16
C VAL A 317 -11.29 13.93 20.65
N GLU A 318 -10.26 13.67 19.86
CA GLU A 318 -9.36 14.67 19.29
C GLU A 318 -9.21 14.51 17.79
N GLY A 319 -8.85 15.60 17.11
CA GLY A 319 -8.60 15.58 15.65
C GLY A 319 -9.86 15.49 14.81
N LYS A 320 -11.04 15.89 15.34
CA LYS A 320 -12.29 15.93 14.59
C LYS A 320 -12.18 16.83 13.38
N LEU A 321 -12.68 16.35 12.25
CA LEU A 321 -12.88 17.16 11.07
C LEU A 321 -14.08 18.09 11.27
N LYS A 322 -13.98 19.30 10.75
CA LYS A 322 -15.12 20.22 10.69
C LYS A 322 -16.07 19.78 9.59
N GLU A 323 -17.36 20.08 9.72
CA GLU A 323 -18.37 19.73 8.72
C GLU A 323 -17.99 20.19 7.29
N LYS A 324 -17.48 21.42 7.16
CA LYS A 324 -17.01 21.95 5.88
C LYS A 324 -15.87 21.14 5.26
N ASP A 325 -15.00 20.53 6.10
CA ASP A 325 -13.88 19.71 5.62
C ASP A 325 -14.40 18.34 5.17
N ILE A 326 -15.40 17.78 5.86
CA ILE A 326 -16.11 16.57 5.46
C ILE A 326 -16.80 16.78 4.09
N ASP A 327 -17.51 17.89 3.93
CA ASP A 327 -18.16 18.24 2.66
C ASP A 327 -17.17 18.45 1.52
N LEU A 328 -16.00 19.04 1.81
CA LEU A 328 -14.93 19.14 0.82
C LEU A 328 -14.41 17.76 0.42
N LEU A 329 -14.11 16.88 1.40
CA LEU A 329 -13.59 15.54 1.13
C LEU A 329 -14.56 14.70 0.31
N CYS A 330 -15.86 14.76 0.63
CA CYS A 330 -16.90 14.08 -0.16
C CYS A 330 -16.99 14.62 -1.58
N ALA A 331 -16.89 15.94 -1.77
CA ALA A 331 -16.94 16.57 -3.09
C ALA A 331 -15.67 16.29 -3.91
N LEU A 332 -14.49 16.27 -3.27
CA LEU A 332 -13.25 15.85 -3.92
C LEU A 332 -13.30 14.37 -4.31
N MET A 333 -13.88 13.51 -3.44
CA MET A 333 -14.04 12.08 -3.77
C MET A 333 -14.95 11.90 -4.98
N LYS A 334 -16.08 12.62 -5.03
CA LYS A 334 -16.95 12.63 -6.20
C LYS A 334 -16.20 13.06 -7.46
N PHE A 335 -15.42 14.15 -7.38
CA PHE A 335 -14.57 14.60 -8.49
C PHE A 335 -13.60 13.53 -8.96
N VAL A 336 -12.94 12.81 -8.04
CA VAL A 336 -12.00 11.72 -8.36
C VAL A 336 -12.71 10.57 -9.07
N LEU A 337 -13.85 10.12 -8.54
CA LEU A 337 -14.59 8.97 -9.09
C LEU A 337 -15.21 9.25 -10.46
N GLU A 338 -15.76 10.44 -10.66
CA GLU A 338 -16.43 10.83 -11.91
C GLU A 338 -15.46 11.22 -13.03
N ASN A 339 -14.19 11.46 -12.72
CA ASN A 339 -13.19 11.90 -13.69
C ASN A 339 -11.98 10.95 -13.80
N ASN A 340 -12.24 9.66 -13.64
CA ASN A 340 -11.22 8.63 -13.80
C ASN A 340 -11.11 8.20 -15.27
N TYR A 341 -10.32 8.95 -16.04
CA TYR A 341 -10.01 8.68 -17.44
C TYR A 341 -8.64 8.01 -17.56
N PHE A 342 -8.54 7.02 -18.44
CA PHE A 342 -7.30 6.27 -18.66
C PHE A 342 -7.18 5.74 -20.09
N THR A 343 -5.98 5.33 -20.45
CA THR A 343 -5.69 4.70 -21.74
C THR A 343 -5.41 3.20 -21.59
N PHE A 344 -5.81 2.44 -22.59
CA PHE A 344 -5.37 1.07 -22.84
C PHE A 344 -4.88 0.99 -24.28
N GLY A 345 -3.57 0.93 -24.47
CA GLY A 345 -2.95 1.22 -25.77
C GLY A 345 -3.32 2.64 -26.23
N ASN A 346 -3.88 2.76 -27.43
CA ASN A 346 -4.33 4.02 -28.01
C ASN A 346 -5.81 4.34 -27.71
N LEU A 347 -6.52 3.45 -27.02
CA LEU A 347 -7.93 3.64 -26.70
C LEU A 347 -8.08 4.37 -25.37
N ILE A 348 -9.09 5.25 -25.31
CA ILE A 348 -9.38 6.04 -24.10
C ILE A 348 -10.68 5.53 -23.49
N PHE A 349 -10.67 5.34 -22.18
CA PHE A 349 -11.82 4.90 -21.41
C PHE A 349 -12.04 5.80 -20.21
N LYS A 350 -13.29 5.84 -19.75
CA LYS A 350 -13.71 6.43 -18.50
C LYS A 350 -14.34 5.36 -17.61
N GLN A 351 -13.95 5.29 -16.36
CA GLN A 351 -14.64 4.45 -15.38
C GLN A 351 -15.93 5.13 -14.92
N LYS A 352 -17.07 4.42 -15.01
CA LYS A 352 -18.41 4.91 -14.66
C LYS A 352 -18.89 4.43 -13.31
N GLN A 353 -18.38 3.30 -12.83
CA GLN A 353 -18.79 2.67 -11.58
C GLN A 353 -17.55 2.27 -10.77
N GLY A 354 -17.71 2.30 -9.46
CA GLY A 354 -16.65 1.90 -8.54
C GLY A 354 -15.48 2.88 -8.46
N THR A 355 -14.38 2.37 -7.99
CA THR A 355 -13.10 3.06 -7.94
C THR A 355 -12.00 2.20 -8.56
N ALA A 356 -10.96 2.83 -9.11
CA ALA A 356 -9.89 2.10 -9.75
C ALA A 356 -8.85 1.60 -8.73
N MET A 357 -8.39 0.36 -8.93
CA MET A 357 -7.18 -0.13 -8.27
C MET A 357 -5.98 0.66 -8.78
N GLY A 358 -5.30 1.38 -7.88
CA GLY A 358 -4.20 2.32 -8.20
C GLY A 358 -4.54 3.79 -7.95
N THR A 359 -5.78 4.08 -7.53
CA THR A 359 -6.18 5.40 -7.02
C THR A 359 -5.90 5.47 -5.51
N PRO A 360 -5.12 6.44 -5.00
CA PRO A 360 -4.75 6.50 -3.58
C PRO A 360 -5.93 6.42 -2.60
N ALA A 361 -7.02 7.12 -2.87
CA ALA A 361 -8.21 7.13 -2.00
C ALA A 361 -9.11 5.88 -2.15
N ALA A 362 -8.79 4.94 -3.02
CA ALA A 362 -9.66 3.78 -3.29
C ALA A 362 -9.92 2.95 -2.03
N VAL A 363 -8.87 2.69 -1.24
CA VAL A 363 -8.96 1.88 -0.01
C VAL A 363 -9.84 2.56 1.04
N VAL A 364 -9.59 3.84 1.34
CA VAL A 364 -10.37 4.56 2.37
C VAL A 364 -11.83 4.72 1.95
N PHE A 365 -12.10 4.95 0.65
CA PHE A 365 -13.46 4.99 0.11
C PHE A 365 -14.20 3.67 0.30
N ALA A 366 -13.60 2.56 -0.14
CA ALA A 366 -14.18 1.23 -0.04
C ALA A 366 -14.41 0.81 1.42
N CYS A 367 -13.46 1.12 2.31
CA CYS A 367 -13.58 0.74 3.71
C CYS A 367 -14.61 1.54 4.49
N LEU A 368 -14.77 2.85 4.22
CA LEU A 368 -15.84 3.65 4.81
C LEU A 368 -17.22 3.27 4.25
N PHE A 369 -17.29 2.94 2.97
CA PHE A 369 -18.49 2.39 2.36
C PHE A 369 -18.93 1.10 3.05
N LEU A 370 -18.01 0.14 3.19
CA LEU A 370 -18.29 -1.14 3.86
C LEU A 370 -18.61 -0.96 5.35
N ASP A 371 -17.96 -0.02 6.06
CA ASP A 371 -18.29 0.26 7.46
C ASP A 371 -19.75 0.68 7.65
N ALA A 372 -20.28 1.49 6.74
CA ALA A 372 -21.70 1.86 6.77
C ALA A 372 -22.61 0.66 6.50
N HIS A 373 -22.25 -0.21 5.55
CA HIS A 373 -22.99 -1.43 5.23
C HIS A 373 -22.97 -2.43 6.38
N GLU A 374 -21.79 -2.74 6.89
CA GLU A 374 -21.57 -3.65 8.01
C GLU A 374 -22.26 -3.18 9.29
N SER A 375 -22.15 -1.89 9.60
CA SER A 375 -22.80 -1.31 10.80
C SER A 375 -24.31 -1.50 10.78
N LYS A 376 -24.97 -1.35 9.61
CA LYS A 376 -26.41 -1.60 9.43
C LYS A 376 -26.72 -3.06 9.72
N ILE A 377 -26.01 -3.98 9.10
CA ILE A 377 -26.24 -5.43 9.25
C ILE A 377 -26.00 -5.89 10.68
N LEU A 378 -24.89 -5.48 11.29
CA LEU A 378 -24.56 -5.86 12.67
C LEU A 378 -25.57 -5.31 13.68
N GLU A 379 -26.22 -4.18 13.40
CA GLU A 379 -27.29 -3.66 14.24
C GLU A 379 -28.58 -4.47 14.09
N GLU A 380 -28.93 -4.85 12.86
CA GLU A 380 -30.08 -5.69 12.55
C GLU A 380 -29.96 -7.13 13.07
N LEU A 381 -28.73 -7.62 13.31
CA LEU A 381 -28.47 -8.96 13.83
C LEU A 381 -28.58 -9.06 15.36
N LYS A 382 -28.87 -7.99 16.09
CA LYS A 382 -29.06 -8.11 17.54
C LYS A 382 -30.25 -9.03 17.88
N PRO A 383 -30.10 -9.97 18.83
CA PRO A 383 -28.93 -10.24 19.69
C PRO A 383 -27.87 -11.18 19.11
N ARG A 384 -28.03 -11.71 17.90
CA ARG A 384 -27.17 -12.72 17.23
C ARG A 384 -25.93 -12.14 16.56
N LYS A 385 -25.27 -11.18 17.22
CA LYS A 385 -24.04 -10.57 16.70
C LYS A 385 -22.88 -11.55 16.74
N PRO A 386 -21.90 -11.40 15.79
CA PRO A 386 -20.66 -12.15 15.89
C PRO A 386 -19.93 -11.84 17.21
N LEU A 387 -19.30 -12.86 17.78
CA LEU A 387 -18.42 -12.75 18.95
C LEU A 387 -17.19 -11.88 18.62
N MET A 388 -16.73 -11.97 17.37
CA MET A 388 -15.66 -11.14 16.81
C MET A 388 -15.97 -10.88 15.33
N TYR A 389 -15.76 -9.64 14.87
CA TYR A 389 -15.88 -9.25 13.48
C TYR A 389 -14.75 -8.33 13.08
N LYS A 390 -13.97 -8.72 12.06
CA LYS A 390 -12.83 -7.97 11.55
C LYS A 390 -12.78 -8.02 10.03
N ARG A 391 -12.12 -7.03 9.45
CA ARG A 391 -11.96 -6.94 8.00
C ARG A 391 -10.62 -6.33 7.60
N TYR A 392 -9.97 -6.96 6.63
CA TYR A 392 -8.81 -6.41 5.96
C TYR A 392 -9.19 -6.08 4.51
N ILE A 393 -9.58 -4.82 4.26
CA ILE A 393 -10.09 -4.29 2.99
C ILE A 393 -11.33 -5.07 2.52
N ASP A 394 -11.17 -6.09 1.68
CA ASP A 394 -12.19 -6.98 1.13
C ASP A 394 -12.30 -8.34 1.86
N ASP A 395 -11.26 -8.76 2.55
CA ASP A 395 -11.24 -10.00 3.32
C ASP A 395 -11.97 -9.83 4.68
N ILE A 396 -13.03 -10.62 4.92
CA ILE A 396 -13.85 -10.64 6.13
C ILE A 396 -13.44 -11.81 7.01
N PHE A 397 -13.31 -11.53 8.32
CA PHE A 397 -13.14 -12.53 9.37
C PHE A 397 -14.21 -12.35 10.43
N GLY A 398 -14.90 -13.44 10.78
CA GLY A 398 -15.92 -13.44 11.82
C GLY A 398 -15.87 -14.70 12.68
N ILE A 399 -16.27 -14.56 13.95
CA ILE A 399 -16.50 -15.68 14.85
C ILE A 399 -17.93 -15.58 15.35
N PHE A 400 -18.72 -16.64 15.14
CA PHE A 400 -20.14 -16.71 15.48
C PHE A 400 -20.42 -17.87 16.46
N GLU A 401 -21.50 -17.77 17.23
CA GLU A 401 -21.91 -18.82 18.15
C GLU A 401 -22.47 -20.04 17.40
N THR A 402 -23.20 -19.79 16.29
CA THR A 402 -23.77 -20.85 15.45
C THR A 402 -23.42 -20.67 13.98
N LYS A 403 -23.51 -21.75 13.23
CA LYS A 403 -23.32 -21.72 11.77
C LYS A 403 -24.41 -20.91 11.09
N GLU A 404 -25.66 -21.05 11.57
CA GLU A 404 -26.82 -20.35 11.07
C GLU A 404 -26.67 -18.82 11.21
N ASP A 405 -26.11 -18.34 12.30
CA ASP A 405 -25.88 -16.89 12.47
C ASP A 405 -24.86 -16.34 11.47
N ALA A 406 -23.81 -17.12 11.17
CA ALA A 406 -22.84 -16.76 10.13
C ALA A 406 -23.49 -16.76 8.73
N GLU A 407 -24.34 -17.74 8.43
CA GLU A 407 -25.07 -17.82 7.16
C GLU A 407 -26.08 -16.66 7.01
N ILE A 408 -26.80 -16.31 8.08
CA ILE A 408 -27.72 -15.16 8.11
C ILE A 408 -26.95 -13.86 7.87
N PHE A 409 -25.78 -13.69 8.50
CA PHE A 409 -24.92 -12.54 8.26
C PHE A 409 -24.55 -12.43 6.78
N LEU A 410 -24.00 -13.48 6.18
CA LEU A 410 -23.61 -13.50 4.77
C LEU A 410 -24.79 -13.26 3.81
N LYS A 411 -25.93 -13.84 4.11
CA LYS A 411 -27.16 -13.60 3.34
C LYS A 411 -27.57 -12.13 3.38
N LYS A 412 -27.59 -11.50 4.57
CA LYS A 412 -27.89 -10.07 4.71
C LYS A 412 -26.85 -9.21 4.02
N PHE A 413 -25.55 -9.56 4.12
CA PHE A 413 -24.46 -8.84 3.48
C PHE A 413 -24.60 -8.81 1.96
N SER A 414 -25.01 -9.93 1.35
CA SER A 414 -25.08 -10.12 -0.10
C SER A 414 -26.44 -9.83 -0.72
N SER A 415 -27.49 -9.58 0.08
CA SER A 415 -28.87 -9.43 -0.40
C SER A 415 -29.46 -8.03 -0.18
N ASP A 416 -28.64 -7.03 0.08
CA ASP A 416 -29.11 -5.64 0.19
C ASP A 416 -29.60 -5.17 -1.19
N LYS A 417 -30.88 -4.81 -1.27
CA LYS A 417 -31.54 -4.38 -2.51
C LYS A 417 -30.93 -3.09 -3.09
N ASP A 418 -30.40 -2.24 -2.22
CA ASP A 418 -29.74 -0.99 -2.62
C ASP A 418 -28.31 -1.23 -3.13
N LEU A 419 -27.75 -2.43 -2.89
CA LEU A 419 -26.38 -2.79 -3.21
C LEU A 419 -26.29 -4.17 -3.90
N PRO A 420 -26.98 -4.38 -5.01
CA PRO A 420 -27.07 -5.70 -5.66
C PRO A 420 -25.73 -6.22 -6.19
N THR A 421 -24.75 -5.34 -6.34
CA THR A 421 -23.39 -5.67 -6.82
C THR A 421 -22.43 -6.08 -5.71
N ILE A 422 -22.77 -5.86 -4.43
CA ILE A 422 -21.93 -6.22 -3.29
C ILE A 422 -22.30 -7.62 -2.81
N LYS A 423 -21.39 -8.55 -2.99
CA LYS A 423 -21.59 -9.96 -2.69
C LYS A 423 -20.34 -10.60 -2.10
N CYS A 424 -20.54 -11.68 -1.35
CA CYS A 424 -19.50 -12.60 -0.91
C CYS A 424 -19.85 -13.99 -1.44
N SER A 425 -19.32 -14.36 -2.61
CA SER A 425 -19.57 -15.68 -3.20
C SER A 425 -18.53 -16.71 -2.76
N SER A 426 -17.34 -16.25 -2.33
CA SER A 426 -16.27 -17.09 -1.82
C SER A 426 -16.20 -16.98 -0.31
N PHE A 427 -16.60 -18.02 0.42
CA PHE A 427 -16.55 -18.03 1.88
C PHE A 427 -16.36 -19.44 2.43
N THR A 428 -15.92 -19.53 3.67
CA THR A 428 -15.88 -20.74 4.48
C THR A 428 -16.50 -20.45 5.84
N ILE A 429 -17.32 -21.38 6.34
CA ILE A 429 -17.84 -21.39 7.71
C ILE A 429 -17.50 -22.77 8.27
N ASP A 430 -16.62 -22.81 9.24
CA ASP A 430 -16.10 -24.07 9.77
C ASP A 430 -15.98 -24.01 11.30
N ASP A 431 -16.28 -25.14 11.97
CA ASP A 431 -16.23 -25.26 13.42
C ASP A 431 -14.84 -25.61 13.96
N LYS A 432 -13.89 -25.93 13.08
CA LYS A 432 -12.54 -26.39 13.45
C LYS A 432 -11.47 -25.39 13.11
N GLU A 433 -11.50 -24.83 11.89
CA GLU A 433 -10.44 -23.98 11.39
C GLU A 433 -10.91 -22.96 10.35
N GLY A 434 -10.13 -21.90 10.16
CA GLY A 434 -10.32 -20.90 9.10
C GLY A 434 -9.00 -20.39 8.59
N ILE A 435 -8.97 -20.00 7.31
CA ILE A 435 -7.80 -19.39 6.67
C ILE A 435 -8.11 -17.93 6.40
N PHE A 436 -7.32 -17.03 7.01
CA PHE A 436 -7.46 -15.60 6.85
C PHE A 436 -6.10 -14.94 6.65
N LEU A 437 -5.93 -14.26 5.52
CA LEU A 437 -4.66 -13.66 5.10
C LEU A 437 -3.52 -14.70 5.03
N ASP A 438 -2.52 -14.56 5.88
CA ASP A 438 -1.39 -15.49 6.04
C ASP A 438 -1.48 -16.32 7.34
N LEU A 439 -2.69 -16.44 7.90
CA LEU A 439 -2.98 -17.17 9.13
C LEU A 439 -3.86 -18.39 8.85
N LYS A 440 -3.54 -19.51 9.49
CA LYS A 440 -4.46 -20.59 9.78
C LYS A 440 -4.84 -20.50 11.25
N ILE A 441 -6.13 -20.29 11.50
CA ILE A 441 -6.73 -20.10 12.84
C ILE A 441 -7.55 -21.34 13.13
N PHE A 442 -7.36 -21.99 14.28
CA PHE A 442 -7.99 -23.29 14.53
C PHE A 442 -8.20 -23.59 16.03
N LYS A 443 -9.10 -24.53 16.31
CA LYS A 443 -9.34 -25.07 17.67
C LYS A 443 -8.33 -26.17 17.98
N GLY A 444 -7.16 -25.78 18.50
CA GLY A 444 -6.08 -26.69 18.88
C GLY A 444 -6.06 -27.01 20.38
N GLU A 445 -4.87 -27.26 20.92
CA GLU A 445 -4.67 -27.58 22.32
C GLU A 445 -5.00 -26.42 23.24
N ARG A 446 -4.69 -25.18 22.83
CA ARG A 446 -5.00 -23.98 23.59
C ARG A 446 -6.50 -23.76 23.71
N PHE A 447 -7.26 -24.07 22.66
CA PHE A 447 -8.70 -23.95 22.70
C PHE A 447 -9.30 -24.93 23.72
N ARG A 448 -8.83 -26.18 23.74
CA ARG A 448 -9.26 -27.18 24.73
C ARG A 448 -8.92 -26.79 26.18
N ALA A 449 -7.77 -26.15 26.37
CA ALA A 449 -7.27 -25.79 27.71
C ALA A 449 -7.79 -24.44 28.23
N SER A 450 -8.05 -23.46 27.36
CA SER A 450 -8.33 -22.07 27.75
C SER A 450 -9.31 -21.32 26.86
N HIS A 451 -10.01 -22.02 25.97
CA HIS A 451 -10.96 -21.44 25.00
C HIS A 451 -10.36 -20.32 24.14
N ARG A 452 -9.04 -20.38 23.86
CA ARG A 452 -8.34 -19.48 22.95
C ARG A 452 -7.95 -20.21 21.68
N LEU A 453 -8.27 -19.60 20.54
CA LEU A 453 -7.89 -20.17 19.25
C LEU A 453 -6.39 -20.24 19.07
N ASP A 454 -5.93 -21.32 18.47
CA ASP A 454 -4.56 -21.48 18.01
C ASP A 454 -4.36 -20.82 16.66
N VAL A 455 -3.16 -20.32 16.41
CA VAL A 455 -2.79 -19.67 15.15
C VAL A 455 -1.47 -20.21 14.66
N LYS A 456 -1.38 -20.49 13.36
CA LYS A 456 -0.13 -20.82 12.68
C LYS A 456 -0.04 -20.13 11.33
N VAL A 457 1.17 -20.10 10.76
CA VAL A 457 1.41 -19.52 9.43
C VAL A 457 0.66 -20.32 8.38
N TYR A 458 -0.13 -19.64 7.57
CA TYR A 458 -0.66 -20.19 6.33
C TYR A 458 0.15 -19.71 5.14
N GLN A 459 0.56 -20.64 4.33
CA GLN A 459 1.33 -20.37 3.13
C GLN A 459 0.55 -20.86 1.92
N LYS A 460 0.18 -19.90 1.04
CA LYS A 460 -0.60 -20.22 -0.17
C LYS A 460 0.15 -21.23 -1.04
N PRO A 461 -0.46 -22.35 -1.45
CA PRO A 461 0.22 -23.40 -2.24
C PRO A 461 0.83 -22.89 -3.55
N GLN A 462 0.22 -21.86 -4.15
CA GLN A 462 0.69 -21.29 -5.43
C GLN A 462 1.90 -20.35 -5.29
N ASN A 463 2.29 -19.97 -4.06
CA ASN A 463 3.43 -19.08 -3.86
C ASN A 463 4.74 -19.80 -4.22
N LYS A 464 5.50 -19.22 -5.13
CA LYS A 464 6.79 -19.79 -5.57
C LYS A 464 7.96 -19.49 -4.63
N TYR A 465 7.74 -18.70 -3.59
CA TYR A 465 8.75 -18.34 -2.59
C TYR A 465 10.08 -17.91 -3.21
N LEU A 466 10.03 -16.95 -4.12
CA LEU A 466 11.20 -16.43 -4.82
C LEU A 466 12.06 -15.57 -3.91
N TYR A 467 12.60 -16.18 -2.86
CA TYR A 467 13.52 -15.51 -1.93
C TYR A 467 14.77 -15.00 -2.65
N LEU A 468 15.35 -13.94 -2.12
CA LEU A 468 16.56 -13.33 -2.63
C LEU A 468 17.71 -14.35 -2.63
N PRO A 469 18.32 -14.69 -3.78
CA PRO A 469 19.42 -15.65 -3.84
C PRO A 469 20.72 -15.07 -3.23
N PRO A 470 21.60 -15.90 -2.64
CA PRO A 470 22.79 -15.43 -1.90
C PRO A 470 23.82 -14.72 -2.79
N ASN A 471 23.81 -14.97 -4.09
CA ASN A 471 24.68 -14.33 -5.09
C ASN A 471 24.10 -13.03 -5.66
N SER A 472 22.96 -12.56 -5.15
CA SER A 472 22.38 -11.30 -5.58
C SER A 472 23.23 -10.11 -5.15
N PHE A 473 23.26 -9.07 -5.97
CA PHE A 473 24.05 -7.86 -5.77
C PHE A 473 23.56 -6.91 -4.65
N HIS A 474 22.70 -7.37 -3.78
CA HIS A 474 22.28 -6.60 -2.62
C HIS A 474 23.40 -6.47 -1.58
N PRO A 475 23.41 -5.41 -0.74
CA PRO A 475 24.33 -5.31 0.38
C PRO A 475 24.31 -6.56 1.25
N LYS A 476 25.46 -7.09 1.63
CA LYS A 476 25.59 -8.35 2.36
C LYS A 476 24.77 -8.40 3.65
N ALA A 477 24.58 -7.26 4.31
CA ALA A 477 23.79 -7.16 5.54
C ALA A 477 22.28 -7.45 5.34
N ILE A 478 21.75 -7.33 4.12
CA ILE A 478 20.33 -7.59 3.83
C ILE A 478 20.01 -9.08 4.01
N PHE A 479 20.91 -9.99 3.61
CA PHE A 479 20.65 -11.43 3.65
C PHE A 479 20.35 -11.95 5.06
N PRO A 480 21.22 -11.75 6.07
CA PRO A 480 20.90 -12.17 7.42
C PRO A 480 19.72 -11.38 8.02
N ALA A 481 19.52 -10.12 7.62
CA ALA A 481 18.46 -9.28 8.16
C ALA A 481 17.08 -9.79 7.77
N TYR A 482 16.82 -10.04 6.46
CA TYR A 482 15.50 -10.52 6.04
C TYR A 482 15.23 -11.95 6.52
N ILE A 483 16.25 -12.84 6.55
CA ILE A 483 16.08 -14.21 7.06
C ILE A 483 15.66 -14.18 8.53
N LYS A 484 16.35 -13.40 9.37
CA LYS A 484 15.99 -13.23 10.78
C LYS A 484 14.61 -12.58 10.95
N ALA A 485 14.26 -11.60 10.12
CA ALA A 485 12.95 -10.96 10.15
C ALA A 485 11.83 -11.96 9.85
N GLU A 486 12.02 -12.84 8.86
CA GLU A 486 11.01 -13.84 8.50
C GLU A 486 10.87 -14.92 9.57
N ILE A 487 11.96 -15.41 10.16
CA ILE A 487 11.92 -16.35 11.29
C ILE A 487 11.19 -15.69 12.49
N ASN A 488 11.48 -14.42 12.78
CA ASN A 488 10.77 -13.68 13.84
C ASN A 488 9.28 -13.55 13.55
N ARG A 489 8.90 -13.28 12.29
CA ARG A 489 7.50 -13.22 11.87
C ARG A 489 6.79 -14.55 12.13
N TYR A 490 7.39 -15.69 11.74
CA TYR A 490 6.83 -17.01 12.02
C TYR A 490 6.67 -17.26 13.52
N ARG A 491 7.68 -16.84 14.30
CA ARG A 491 7.63 -16.97 15.76
C ARG A 491 6.52 -16.14 16.41
N LEU A 492 6.20 -14.99 15.84
CA LEU A 492 5.11 -14.14 16.32
C LEU A 492 3.74 -14.69 15.94
N ILE A 493 3.62 -15.35 14.79
CA ILE A 493 2.36 -15.90 14.29
C ILE A 493 2.02 -17.20 15.03
N CYS A 494 2.92 -18.17 15.09
CA CYS A 494 2.63 -19.48 15.64
C CYS A 494 2.36 -19.44 17.14
N SER A 495 1.22 -19.97 17.56
CA SER A 495 0.82 -20.05 18.96
C SER A 495 1.55 -21.14 19.73
N ASN A 496 2.01 -22.20 19.06
CA ASN A 496 2.76 -23.29 19.67
C ASN A 496 4.15 -23.49 19.02
N ASP A 497 5.02 -24.23 19.72
CA ASP A 497 6.42 -24.41 19.30
C ASP A 497 6.56 -25.42 18.15
N ASN A 498 5.66 -26.39 18.02
CA ASN A 498 5.73 -27.41 16.98
C ASN A 498 5.41 -26.81 15.61
N ASP A 499 4.32 -26.03 15.50
CA ASP A 499 3.96 -25.31 14.27
C ASP A 499 5.08 -24.31 13.87
N PHE A 500 5.73 -23.66 14.85
CA PHE A 500 6.86 -22.79 14.56
C PHE A 500 8.08 -23.57 14.02
N LYS A 501 8.41 -24.73 14.61
CA LYS A 501 9.53 -25.56 14.14
C LYS A 501 9.28 -26.04 12.71
N GLU A 502 8.06 -26.50 12.42
CA GLU A 502 7.64 -26.97 11.10
C GLU A 502 7.85 -25.88 10.03
N VAL A 503 7.22 -24.71 10.17
CA VAL A 503 7.32 -23.62 9.18
C VAL A 503 8.74 -23.07 9.05
N ARG A 504 9.52 -23.05 10.14
CA ARG A 504 10.90 -22.63 10.14
C ARG A 504 11.79 -23.59 9.33
N GLU A 505 11.56 -24.90 9.45
CA GLU A 505 12.32 -25.90 8.69
C GLU A 505 11.95 -25.86 7.20
N GLU A 506 10.66 -25.71 6.87
CA GLU A 506 10.25 -25.47 5.49
C GLU A 506 10.93 -24.24 4.88
N PHE A 507 11.03 -23.14 5.64
CA PHE A 507 11.73 -21.94 5.19
C PHE A 507 13.20 -22.20 4.93
N ARG A 508 13.89 -22.95 5.83
CA ARG A 508 15.28 -23.37 5.64
C ARG A 508 15.46 -24.13 4.33
N ASN A 509 14.61 -25.12 4.07
CA ASN A 509 14.66 -25.94 2.87
C ASN A 509 14.46 -25.10 1.59
N ARG A 510 13.56 -24.12 1.63
CA ARG A 510 13.35 -23.16 0.51
C ARG A 510 14.57 -22.26 0.28
N LEU A 511 15.24 -21.81 1.33
CA LEU A 511 16.50 -21.05 1.20
C LEU A 511 17.61 -21.90 0.59
N ILE A 512 17.74 -23.17 0.99
CA ILE A 512 18.69 -24.11 0.38
C ILE A 512 18.39 -24.27 -1.12
N ALA A 513 17.12 -24.45 -1.48
CA ALA A 513 16.69 -24.52 -2.88
C ALA A 513 16.99 -23.22 -3.67
N ARG A 514 17.17 -22.09 -2.99
CA ARG A 514 17.58 -20.79 -3.58
C ARG A 514 19.09 -20.59 -3.64
N GLY A 515 19.90 -21.59 -3.23
CA GLY A 515 21.35 -21.59 -3.30
C GLY A 515 22.07 -21.17 -2.02
N TYR A 516 21.39 -21.06 -0.87
CA TYR A 516 22.05 -20.86 0.42
C TYR A 516 22.69 -22.17 0.89
N THR A 517 23.92 -22.10 1.44
CA THR A 517 24.58 -23.26 2.07
C THR A 517 24.13 -23.41 3.52
N GLN A 518 24.31 -24.60 4.06
CA GLN A 518 24.00 -24.87 5.48
C GLN A 518 24.83 -24.00 6.42
N GLU A 519 26.11 -23.81 6.12
CA GLU A 519 27.02 -22.96 6.91
C GLU A 519 26.54 -21.50 6.97
N MET A 520 25.95 -20.98 5.89
CA MET A 520 25.37 -19.63 5.86
C MET A 520 24.14 -19.53 6.75
N LEU A 521 23.32 -20.58 6.80
CA LEU A 521 22.02 -20.55 7.47
C LEU A 521 22.12 -20.92 8.95
N GLU A 522 23.00 -21.84 9.33
CA GLU A 522 23.08 -22.38 10.68
C GLU A 522 23.21 -21.31 11.79
N PRO A 523 24.07 -20.28 11.69
CA PRO A 523 24.18 -19.24 12.71
C PRO A 523 22.89 -18.41 12.83
N LEU A 524 22.11 -18.30 11.74
CA LEU A 524 20.87 -17.53 11.71
C LEU A 524 19.71 -18.30 12.35
N PHE A 525 19.71 -19.62 12.20
CA PHE A 525 18.67 -20.50 12.72
C PHE A 525 18.92 -20.94 14.17
N LEU A 526 20.19 -21.00 14.62
CA LEU A 526 20.55 -21.31 16.01
C LEU A 526 20.30 -20.13 16.97
N SER A 527 20.35 -18.89 16.50
CA SER A 527 20.31 -17.68 17.33
C SER A 527 18.93 -17.38 17.94
N HIS A 528 17.89 -18.17 17.66
CA HIS A 528 16.53 -17.88 18.13
C HIS A 528 16.25 -18.52 19.50
N LYS A 529 16.25 -17.63 20.51
CA LYS A 529 15.80 -17.92 21.87
C LYS A 529 14.30 -18.24 21.92
N THR A 530 13.92 -19.05 22.92
CA THR A 530 12.53 -19.38 23.24
C THR A 530 11.60 -18.17 23.27
N ARG A 531 10.32 -18.41 22.92
CA ARG A 531 9.24 -17.39 22.94
C ARG A 531 9.28 -16.60 24.24
N LYS A 532 9.60 -15.30 24.19
CA LYS A 532 9.33 -14.42 25.31
C LYS A 532 7.81 -14.33 25.44
N LYS A 533 7.27 -14.61 26.65
CA LYS A 533 5.85 -14.37 26.95
C LYS A 533 5.51 -12.95 26.50
N ARG A 534 4.48 -12.80 25.67
CA ARG A 534 3.98 -11.49 25.23
C ARG A 534 3.62 -10.71 26.50
N ALA A 535 4.30 -9.61 26.76
CA ALA A 535 4.05 -8.79 27.94
C ALA A 535 2.74 -8.01 27.73
N ASN A 536 1.84 -8.11 28.69
CA ASN A 536 0.56 -7.42 28.70
C ASN A 536 0.73 -5.90 28.50
N GLY A 537 0.02 -5.34 27.56
CA GLY A 537 -0.35 -3.91 27.45
C GLY A 537 0.76 -2.90 27.15
N LYS A 538 1.94 -2.95 27.79
CA LYS A 538 3.01 -1.96 27.60
C LYS A 538 3.83 -2.12 26.31
N ASN A 539 3.79 -3.29 25.68
CA ASN A 539 4.51 -3.57 24.44
C ASN A 539 3.69 -3.32 23.15
N ARG A 540 2.40 -2.94 23.26
CA ARG A 540 1.58 -2.58 22.07
C ARG A 540 2.23 -1.48 21.22
N GLN A 541 2.88 -0.51 21.86
CA GLN A 541 3.53 0.62 21.18
C GLN A 541 4.88 0.24 20.53
N PHE A 542 5.62 -0.67 21.17
CA PHE A 542 6.89 -1.17 20.65
C PHE A 542 6.69 -2.03 19.39
N TYR A 543 5.70 -2.92 19.37
CA TYR A 543 5.38 -3.74 18.20
C TYR A 543 4.76 -2.91 17.06
N ARG A 544 3.90 -1.92 17.36
CA ARG A 544 3.43 -0.94 16.36
C ARG A 544 4.58 -0.17 15.71
N ASN A 545 5.62 0.16 16.45
CA ASN A 545 6.79 0.87 15.92
C ASN A 545 7.73 -0.04 15.10
N GLN A 546 7.86 -1.33 15.44
CA GLN A 546 8.62 -2.29 14.61
C GLN A 546 7.90 -2.59 13.28
N CYS A 547 6.57 -2.73 13.29
CA CYS A 547 5.79 -2.88 12.06
C CYS A 547 5.86 -1.62 11.17
N LYS A 548 5.92 -0.41 11.75
CA LYS A 548 6.18 0.83 10.99
C LYS A 548 7.54 0.80 10.28
N PHE A 549 8.58 0.23 10.91
CA PHE A 549 9.91 0.12 10.30
C PHE A 549 9.94 -0.87 9.14
N GLN A 550 9.18 -1.95 9.22
CA GLN A 550 9.06 -2.98 8.17
C GLN A 550 8.20 -2.50 6.98
N LEU A 551 7.14 -1.72 7.24
CA LEU A 551 6.33 -1.06 6.21
C LEU A 551 7.08 0.04 5.45
N VAL A 552 7.95 0.80 6.12
CA VAL A 552 8.82 1.80 5.48
C VAL A 552 9.85 1.12 4.58
N MET A 553 10.39 -0.02 4.99
CA MET A 553 11.34 -0.80 4.17
C MET A 553 10.65 -1.45 2.95
N ASN A 554 9.40 -1.90 3.07
CA ASN A 554 8.65 -2.46 1.93
C ASN A 554 8.17 -1.38 0.95
N SER A 555 7.83 -0.18 1.41
CA SER A 555 7.38 0.92 0.54
C SER A 555 8.52 1.64 -0.19
N GLU A 556 9.76 1.55 0.29
CA GLU A 556 10.93 2.12 -0.39
C GLU A 556 11.54 1.18 -1.46
N PHE A 557 11.17 -0.10 -1.48
CA PHE A 557 11.66 -1.08 -2.46
C PHE A 557 10.72 -1.32 -3.67
N GLU A 558 9.57 -0.65 -3.73
CA GLU A 558 8.69 -0.71 -4.92
C GLU A 558 9.11 0.23 -6.07
N PHE A 559 10.28 0.88 -5.99
CA PHE A 559 10.79 1.77 -7.02
C PHE A 559 12.23 1.41 -7.44
N PHE A 560 12.40 0.18 -7.98
CA PHE A 560 13.52 -0.10 -8.90
C PHE A 560 13.10 -1.13 -9.94
#